data_72e370a316e290d80bfc64479b235a09
#
_entry.id   72e370a316e290d80bfc64479b235a09
#
_cell.length_a   1.000
_cell.length_b   1.000
_cell.length_c   1.000
_cell.angle_alpha   90.00
_cell.angle_beta   90.00
_cell.angle_gamma   90.00
#
_symmetry.space_group_name_H-M   'P 1'
#
loop_
_entity.id
_entity.type
_entity.pdbx_description
1 polymer ?
#
loop_
_entity_poly.entity_id
_entity_poly.type
_entity_poly.pdbx_seq_one_letter_code
_entity_poly.pdbx_strand_id
1 'polypeptide(L)'
;VKKIYEEADKNNCEILIPEDCVVGTSFEGKGQNKNLTQILEGDLILDIGSNTIKKIKQIIDKSNTVLWNGPAGYLENENFIKGTISIAEIISNNTRKKNLISVLGGGDTLAAINKSENKLSFSHLSTAGGAFLEYLEGKDLPGISVLK
;
A
#
# COMPACT_ATOMS: atom_id res chain seq x y z
N VAL A 1 16.54 -7.29 -6.90
CA VAL A 1 15.32 -7.85 -7.51
C VAL A 1 15.39 -9.38 -7.51
N LYS A 2 16.39 -10.04 -8.16
CA LYS A 2 16.47 -11.50 -8.29
C LYS A 2 16.34 -12.26 -6.98
N LYS A 3 17.09 -11.87 -5.94
CA LYS A 3 17.03 -12.49 -4.60
C LYS A 3 15.61 -12.43 -3.98
N ILE A 4 14.85 -11.36 -4.24
CA ILE A 4 13.49 -11.21 -3.70
C ILE A 4 12.56 -12.27 -4.31
N TYR A 5 12.63 -12.48 -5.63
CA TYR A 5 11.85 -13.52 -6.29
C TYR A 5 12.25 -14.92 -5.83
N GLU A 6 13.56 -15.19 -5.71
CA GLU A 6 14.07 -16.48 -5.20
C GLU A 6 13.55 -16.79 -3.78
N GLU A 7 13.53 -15.79 -2.90
CA GLU A 7 12.99 -15.97 -1.54
C GLU A 7 11.47 -16.09 -1.53
N ALA A 8 10.78 -15.35 -2.39
CA ALA A 8 9.33 -15.46 -2.53
C ALA A 8 8.93 -16.86 -2.99
N ASP A 9 9.59 -17.39 -4.01
CA ASP A 9 9.34 -18.75 -4.53
C ASP A 9 9.59 -19.82 -3.47
N LYS A 10 10.69 -19.73 -2.70
CA LYS A 10 11.00 -20.66 -1.60
C LYS A 10 9.93 -20.68 -0.51
N ASN A 11 9.30 -19.53 -0.27
CA ASN A 11 8.32 -19.37 0.80
C ASN A 11 6.86 -19.42 0.30
N ASN A 12 6.62 -19.80 -0.97
CA ASN A 12 5.31 -19.77 -1.62
C ASN A 12 4.60 -18.41 -1.45
N CYS A 13 5.36 -17.33 -1.59
CA CYS A 13 4.87 -15.96 -1.46
C CYS A 13 4.68 -15.35 -2.85
N GLU A 14 3.46 -15.00 -3.20
CA GLU A 14 3.16 -14.31 -4.46
C GLU A 14 3.57 -12.84 -4.37
N ILE A 15 4.32 -12.36 -5.38
CA ILE A 15 4.64 -10.94 -5.54
C ILE A 15 3.70 -10.33 -6.56
N LEU A 16 2.80 -9.47 -6.10
CA LEU A 16 1.93 -8.71 -6.98
C LEU A 16 2.66 -7.51 -7.57
N ILE A 17 2.78 -7.49 -8.89
CA ILE A 17 3.26 -6.31 -9.63
C ILE A 17 2.04 -5.60 -10.23
N PRO A 18 1.98 -4.25 -10.17
CA PRO A 18 0.94 -3.49 -10.85
C PRO A 18 0.83 -3.83 -12.33
N GLU A 19 -0.38 -3.90 -12.86
CA GLU A 19 -0.67 -4.16 -14.28
C GLU A 19 -0.95 -2.87 -15.05
N ASP A 20 -1.39 -1.86 -14.33
CA ASP A 20 -1.65 -0.52 -14.83
C ASP A 20 -1.29 0.52 -13.77
N CYS A 21 -1.11 1.73 -14.19
CA CYS A 21 -0.75 2.85 -13.32
C CYS A 21 -1.45 4.14 -13.77
N VAL A 22 -1.46 5.11 -12.88
CA VAL A 22 -1.84 6.48 -13.20
C VAL A 22 -0.58 7.28 -13.43
N VAL A 23 -0.46 7.84 -14.63
CA VAL A 23 0.69 8.65 -15.01
C VAL A 23 0.30 10.11 -15.14
N GLY A 24 1.24 10.99 -14.87
CA GLY A 24 1.16 12.42 -15.14
C GLY A 24 2.41 12.91 -15.84
N THR A 25 2.34 14.08 -16.47
CA THR A 25 3.51 14.78 -17.04
C THR A 25 4.20 15.68 -16.03
N SER A 26 3.55 15.93 -14.88
CA SER A 26 4.09 16.65 -13.73
C SER A 26 3.38 16.20 -12.46
N PHE A 27 3.98 16.50 -11.31
CA PHE A 27 3.38 16.21 -10.00
C PHE A 27 2.11 17.01 -9.70
N GLU A 28 1.92 18.16 -10.35
CA GLU A 28 0.76 19.04 -10.17
C GLU A 28 -0.35 18.81 -11.21
N GLY A 29 -0.11 17.92 -12.15
CA GLY A 29 -0.99 17.67 -13.29
C GLY A 29 -2.19 16.79 -12.98
N LYS A 30 -2.93 16.47 -14.03
CA LYS A 30 -3.99 15.44 -14.00
C LYS A 30 -3.40 14.09 -14.34
N GLY A 31 -3.94 13.05 -13.69
CA GLY A 31 -3.54 11.67 -13.96
C GLY A 31 -4.28 11.05 -15.15
N GLN A 32 -3.61 10.17 -15.86
CA GLN A 32 -4.19 9.30 -16.89
C GLN A 32 -3.87 7.84 -16.56
N ASN A 33 -4.89 6.98 -16.52
CA ASN A 33 -4.68 5.54 -16.34
C ASN A 33 -4.09 4.94 -17.62
N LYS A 34 -2.96 4.26 -17.51
CA LYS A 34 -2.28 3.56 -18.63
C LYS A 34 -1.91 2.14 -18.22
N ASN A 35 -1.99 1.22 -19.18
CA ASN A 35 -1.32 -0.08 -19.04
C ASN A 35 0.21 0.12 -19.10
N LEU A 36 0.97 -0.79 -18.49
CA LEU A 36 2.43 -0.67 -18.45
C LEU A 36 3.07 -0.56 -19.85
N THR A 37 2.47 -1.20 -20.86
CA THR A 37 2.94 -1.15 -22.26
C THR A 37 2.67 0.19 -22.97
N GLN A 38 1.87 1.07 -22.34
CA GLN A 38 1.50 2.38 -22.89
C GLN A 38 2.25 3.55 -22.23
N ILE A 39 3.14 3.24 -21.29
CA ILE A 39 3.98 4.23 -20.63
C ILE A 39 5.01 4.75 -21.63
N LEU A 40 5.13 6.06 -21.73
CA LEU A 40 6.04 6.75 -22.61
C LEU A 40 7.21 7.36 -21.83
N GLU A 41 8.28 7.67 -22.54
CA GLU A 41 9.37 8.48 -21.99
C GLU A 41 8.84 9.85 -21.57
N GLY A 42 9.12 10.24 -20.31
CA GLY A 42 8.58 11.48 -19.72
C GLY A 42 7.28 11.31 -18.91
N ASP A 43 6.63 10.15 -18.95
CA ASP A 43 5.54 9.84 -18.01
C ASP A 43 6.09 9.63 -16.60
N LEU A 44 5.50 10.31 -15.62
CA LEU A 44 5.73 10.05 -14.19
C LEU A 44 4.66 9.08 -13.69
N ILE A 45 5.06 7.94 -13.16
CA ILE A 45 4.15 6.98 -12.52
C ILE A 45 3.85 7.52 -11.13
N LEU A 46 2.59 7.94 -10.89
CA LEU A 46 2.20 8.66 -9.68
C LEU A 46 1.14 7.95 -8.84
N ASP A 47 0.46 6.93 -9.37
CA ASP A 47 -0.44 6.06 -8.61
C ASP A 47 -0.60 4.71 -9.32
N ILE A 48 -1.17 3.74 -8.63
CA ILE A 48 -1.59 2.47 -9.23
C ILE A 48 -2.88 2.62 -10.00
N GLY A 49 -3.05 1.82 -11.04
CA GLY A 49 -4.23 1.86 -11.90
C GLY A 49 -5.41 1.05 -11.37
N SER A 50 -6.54 1.19 -12.05
CA SER A 50 -7.82 0.60 -11.64
C SER A 50 -7.84 -0.93 -11.70
N ASN A 51 -7.11 -1.56 -12.62
CA ASN A 51 -7.01 -3.02 -12.70
C ASN A 51 -6.16 -3.57 -11.57
N THR A 52 -5.06 -2.88 -11.25
CA THR A 52 -4.22 -3.19 -10.09
C THR A 52 -5.02 -3.11 -8.78
N ILE A 53 -5.84 -2.08 -8.60
CA ILE A 53 -6.74 -1.95 -7.43
C ILE A 53 -7.71 -3.12 -7.35
N LYS A 54 -8.32 -3.55 -8.47
CA LYS A 54 -9.22 -4.72 -8.50
C LYS A 54 -8.50 -5.99 -8.09
N LYS A 55 -7.27 -6.19 -8.55
CA LYS A 55 -6.47 -7.36 -8.20
C LYS A 55 -6.08 -7.36 -6.72
N ILE A 56 -5.65 -6.21 -6.18
CA ILE A 56 -5.40 -6.04 -4.74
C ILE A 56 -6.67 -6.37 -3.93
N LYS A 57 -7.83 -5.89 -4.36
CA LYS A 57 -9.09 -6.22 -3.72
C LYS A 57 -9.34 -7.73 -3.66
N GLN A 58 -9.13 -8.46 -4.76
CA GLN A 58 -9.31 -9.91 -4.80
C GLN A 58 -8.41 -10.66 -3.82
N ILE A 59 -7.19 -10.15 -3.62
CA ILE A 59 -6.23 -10.72 -2.67
C ILE A 59 -6.68 -10.40 -1.24
N ILE A 60 -7.01 -9.15 -0.93
CA ILE A 60 -7.47 -8.75 0.41
C ILE A 60 -8.76 -9.48 0.79
N ASP A 61 -9.67 -9.69 -0.17
CA ASP A 61 -10.92 -10.43 0.07
C ASP A 61 -10.69 -11.89 0.50
N LYS A 62 -9.54 -12.47 0.21
CA LYS A 62 -9.14 -13.84 0.58
C LYS A 62 -8.19 -13.89 1.78
N SER A 63 -7.68 -12.74 2.20
CA SER A 63 -6.70 -12.64 3.29
C SER A 63 -7.38 -12.69 4.65
N ASN A 64 -6.70 -13.26 5.65
CA ASN A 64 -7.07 -13.19 7.06
C ASN A 64 -6.35 -12.05 7.79
N THR A 65 -5.16 -11.68 7.31
CA THR A 65 -4.35 -10.61 7.88
C THR A 65 -3.77 -9.77 6.75
N VAL A 66 -3.82 -8.46 6.92
CA VAL A 66 -3.18 -7.48 6.02
C VAL A 66 -2.28 -6.58 6.86
N LEU A 67 -1.04 -6.48 6.44
CA LEU A 67 -0.11 -5.47 6.91
C LEU A 67 0.14 -4.50 5.76
N TRP A 68 -0.08 -3.22 6.00
CA TRP A 68 0.10 -2.18 5.00
C TRP A 68 1.00 -1.07 5.51
N ASN A 69 2.06 -0.81 4.79
CA ASN A 69 2.99 0.26 5.11
C ASN A 69 3.41 1.00 3.84
N GLY A 70 3.11 2.28 3.80
CA GLY A 70 3.34 3.19 2.68
C GLY A 70 2.14 3.34 1.74
N PRO A 71 1.89 4.56 1.27
CA PRO A 71 0.86 4.85 0.28
C PRO A 71 1.20 4.24 -1.08
N ALA A 72 0.18 4.02 -1.90
CA ALA A 72 0.35 3.50 -3.25
C ALA A 72 0.62 4.60 -4.29
N GLY A 73 0.23 5.84 -3.99
CA GLY A 73 0.33 6.96 -4.91
C GLY A 73 0.93 8.22 -4.27
N TYR A 74 1.12 9.25 -5.09
CA TYR A 74 1.65 10.55 -4.68
C TYR A 74 0.59 11.35 -3.93
N LEU A 75 0.79 11.54 -2.63
CA LEU A 75 -0.23 12.05 -1.69
C LEU A 75 -0.47 13.56 -1.77
N GLU A 76 0.50 14.31 -2.25
CA GLU A 76 0.48 15.77 -2.29
C GLU A 76 -0.51 16.30 -3.33
N ASN A 77 -0.94 15.44 -4.28
CA ASN A 77 -1.93 15.79 -5.29
C ASN A 77 -3.10 14.78 -5.27
N GLU A 78 -4.32 15.31 -5.11
CA GLU A 78 -5.56 14.52 -5.04
C GLU A 78 -5.82 13.69 -6.31
N ASN A 79 -5.25 14.06 -7.45
CA ASN A 79 -5.36 13.29 -8.68
C ASN A 79 -4.63 11.93 -8.63
N PHE A 80 -3.70 11.75 -7.66
CA PHE A 80 -2.83 10.58 -7.54
C PHE A 80 -2.97 9.86 -6.20
N ILE A 81 -4.05 10.10 -5.46
CA ILE A 81 -4.30 9.46 -4.15
C ILE A 81 -5.33 8.32 -4.22
N LYS A 82 -5.98 8.15 -5.36
CA LYS A 82 -7.11 7.22 -5.51
C LYS A 82 -6.74 5.78 -5.20
N GLY A 83 -5.56 5.33 -5.61
CA GLY A 83 -5.06 3.99 -5.29
C GLY A 83 -4.98 3.76 -3.79
N THR A 84 -4.36 4.70 -3.08
CA THR A 84 -4.21 4.67 -1.62
C THR A 84 -5.57 4.63 -0.91
N ILE A 85 -6.48 5.53 -1.26
CA ILE A 85 -7.83 5.57 -0.65
C ILE A 85 -8.61 4.29 -0.95
N SER A 86 -8.56 3.79 -2.19
CA SER A 86 -9.24 2.55 -2.56
C SER A 86 -8.75 1.35 -1.75
N ILE A 87 -7.43 1.22 -1.55
CA ILE A 87 -6.85 0.16 -0.70
C ILE A 87 -7.35 0.31 0.73
N ALA A 88 -7.32 1.52 1.29
CA ALA A 88 -7.80 1.80 2.64
C ALA A 88 -9.25 1.40 2.85
N GLU A 89 -10.12 1.74 1.90
CA GLU A 89 -11.55 1.39 1.92
C GLU A 89 -11.77 -0.13 1.82
N ILE A 90 -11.04 -0.81 0.93
CA ILE A 90 -11.10 -2.26 0.79
C ILE A 90 -10.72 -2.95 2.10
N ILE A 91 -9.59 -2.56 2.70
CA ILE A 91 -9.13 -3.09 3.99
C ILE A 91 -10.16 -2.82 5.09
N SER A 92 -10.61 -1.58 5.22
CA SER A 92 -11.60 -1.17 6.23
C SER A 92 -12.90 -1.96 6.12
N ASN A 93 -13.42 -2.15 4.90
CA ASN A 93 -14.63 -2.92 4.66
C ASN A 93 -14.47 -4.39 5.05
N ASN A 94 -13.31 -5.01 4.74
CA ASN A 94 -13.04 -6.39 5.11
C ASN A 94 -12.81 -6.53 6.62
N THR A 95 -12.17 -5.55 7.27
CA THR A 95 -12.00 -5.52 8.74
C THR A 95 -13.36 -5.53 9.44
N ARG A 96 -14.32 -4.72 8.97
CA ARG A 96 -15.66 -4.66 9.56
C ARG A 96 -16.52 -5.89 9.27
N LYS A 97 -16.46 -6.44 8.06
CA LYS A 97 -17.41 -7.46 7.59
C LYS A 97 -16.92 -8.88 7.76
N LYS A 98 -15.59 -9.11 7.73
CA LYS A 98 -14.99 -10.43 7.67
C LYS A 98 -14.00 -10.71 8.80
N ASN A 99 -13.90 -9.84 9.79
CA ASN A 99 -12.90 -9.92 10.87
C ASN A 99 -11.45 -9.99 10.35
N LEU A 100 -11.16 -9.33 9.23
CA LEU A 100 -9.80 -9.18 8.74
C LEU A 100 -8.96 -8.48 9.80
N ILE A 101 -7.83 -9.06 10.18
CA ILE A 101 -6.84 -8.38 11.01
C ILE A 101 -6.06 -7.41 10.12
N SER A 102 -6.23 -6.12 10.34
CA SER A 102 -5.56 -5.08 9.56
C SER A 102 -4.62 -4.25 10.43
N VAL A 103 -3.36 -4.25 10.06
CA VAL A 103 -2.30 -3.48 10.71
C VAL A 103 -1.73 -2.49 9.70
N LEU A 104 -1.83 -1.20 9.99
CA LEU A 104 -1.34 -0.14 9.14
C LEU A 104 -0.20 0.59 9.83
N GLY A 105 0.88 0.83 9.10
CA GLY A 105 2.06 1.53 9.59
C GLY A 105 2.48 2.68 8.68
N GLY A 106 3.20 3.63 9.29
CA GLY A 106 3.79 4.77 8.60
C GLY A 106 2.95 6.05 8.63
N GLY A 107 3.61 7.16 8.94
CA GLY A 107 2.96 8.48 9.04
C GLY A 107 2.26 8.91 7.76
N ASP A 108 2.90 8.67 6.60
CA ASP A 108 2.32 9.04 5.29
C ASP A 108 1.07 8.22 4.97
N THR A 109 1.05 6.93 5.33
CA THR A 109 -0.15 6.09 5.19
C THR A 109 -1.30 6.65 6.00
N LEU A 110 -1.04 7.01 7.26
CA LEU A 110 -2.05 7.59 8.15
C LEU A 110 -2.51 8.97 7.67
N ALA A 111 -1.60 9.81 7.18
CA ALA A 111 -1.94 11.11 6.60
C ALA A 111 -2.84 10.96 5.36
N ALA A 112 -2.56 9.97 4.50
CA ALA A 112 -3.38 9.67 3.34
C ALA A 112 -4.79 9.20 3.72
N ILE A 113 -4.90 8.30 4.69
CA ILE A 113 -6.18 7.76 5.16
C ILE A 113 -7.06 8.87 5.74
N ASN A 114 -6.48 9.84 6.43
CA ASN A 114 -7.20 10.98 6.98
C ASN A 114 -7.80 11.91 5.92
N LYS A 115 -7.37 11.80 4.65
CA LYS A 115 -7.99 12.51 3.52
C LYS A 115 -9.25 11.81 2.99
N SER A 116 -9.55 10.59 3.44
CA SER A 116 -10.77 9.90 3.05
C SER A 116 -11.99 10.57 3.66
N GLU A 117 -13.03 10.80 2.86
CA GLU A 117 -14.34 11.29 3.32
C GLU A 117 -15.08 10.23 4.13
N ASN A 118 -14.73 8.96 3.98
CA ASN A 118 -15.37 7.85 4.65
C ASN A 118 -14.73 7.57 6.02
N LYS A 119 -15.55 7.22 7.00
CA LYS A 119 -15.05 6.72 8.28
C LYS A 119 -14.44 5.33 8.08
N LEU A 120 -13.12 5.26 8.13
CA LEU A 120 -12.36 4.01 8.01
C LEU A 120 -12.14 3.37 9.38
N SER A 121 -12.00 2.04 9.40
CA SER A 121 -11.79 1.26 10.62
C SER A 121 -10.75 0.17 10.35
N PHE A 122 -9.76 0.06 11.24
CA PHE A 122 -8.67 -0.91 11.16
C PHE A 122 -8.46 -1.54 12.53
N SER A 123 -7.85 -2.73 12.57
CA SER A 123 -7.56 -3.42 13.83
C SER A 123 -6.46 -2.70 14.62
N HIS A 124 -5.43 -2.20 13.94
CA HIS A 124 -4.32 -1.47 14.57
C HIS A 124 -3.74 -0.42 13.63
N LEU A 125 -3.44 0.75 14.17
CA LEU A 125 -2.75 1.85 13.49
C LEU A 125 -1.45 2.14 14.23
N SER A 126 -0.32 2.05 13.52
CA SER A 126 1.01 2.34 14.06
C SER A 126 1.58 3.59 13.41
N THR A 127 2.03 4.54 14.21
CA THR A 127 2.78 5.70 13.72
C THR A 127 4.24 5.33 13.38
N ALA A 128 4.72 4.17 13.85
CA ALA A 128 6.03 3.66 13.50
C ALA A 128 6.00 3.07 12.08
N GLY A 129 6.82 3.63 11.19
CA GLY A 129 7.01 3.12 9.83
C GLY A 129 8.20 2.16 9.75
N GLY A 130 9.41 2.71 9.58
CA GLY A 130 10.64 1.92 9.40
C GLY A 130 10.95 1.00 10.59
N ALA A 131 10.87 1.51 11.81
CA ALA A 131 11.14 0.70 13.02
C ALA A 131 10.18 -0.48 13.15
N PHE A 132 8.92 -0.33 12.73
CA PHE A 132 7.95 -1.42 12.72
C PHE A 132 8.37 -2.53 11.72
N LEU A 133 8.81 -2.15 10.52
CA LEU A 133 9.29 -3.10 9.52
C LEU A 133 10.58 -3.79 9.99
N GLU A 134 11.53 -3.04 10.57
CA GLU A 134 12.76 -3.61 11.12
C GLU A 134 12.49 -4.61 12.25
N TYR A 135 11.49 -4.33 13.10
CA TYR A 135 11.06 -5.28 14.14
C TYR A 135 10.50 -6.58 13.53
N LEU A 136 9.71 -6.47 12.47
CA LEU A 136 9.18 -7.64 11.76
C LEU A 136 10.26 -8.45 11.03
N GLU A 137 11.36 -7.79 10.62
CA GLU A 137 12.57 -8.45 10.08
C GLU A 137 13.37 -9.20 11.17
N GLY A 138 12.99 -9.07 12.44
CA GLY A 138 13.70 -9.66 13.57
C GLY A 138 14.94 -8.89 14.02
N LYS A 139 15.07 -7.63 13.61
CA LYS A 139 16.16 -6.77 14.06
C LYS A 139 15.94 -6.29 15.47
N ASP A 140 17.03 -6.20 16.24
CA ASP A 140 17.02 -5.57 17.54
C ASP A 140 16.84 -4.06 17.39
N LEU A 141 15.80 -3.53 18.02
CA LEU A 141 15.55 -2.09 18.05
C LEU A 141 16.17 -1.50 19.34
N PRO A 142 17.10 -0.53 19.24
CA PRO A 142 17.78 0.03 20.42
C PRO A 142 16.82 0.54 21.49
N GLY A 143 15.74 1.22 21.07
CA GLY A 143 14.71 1.73 21.98
C GLY A 143 13.93 0.64 22.75
N ILE A 144 13.86 -0.58 22.21
CA ILE A 144 13.24 -1.73 22.89
C ILE A 144 14.28 -2.48 23.72
N SER A 145 15.51 -2.60 23.20
CA SER A 145 16.58 -3.36 23.85
C SER A 145 16.98 -2.78 25.22
N VAL A 146 16.87 -1.45 25.38
CA VAL A 146 17.16 -0.81 26.68
C VAL A 146 16.09 -1.03 27.76
N LEU A 147 14.92 -1.58 27.37
CA LEU A 147 13.81 -1.86 28.28
C LEU A 147 13.79 -3.34 28.74
N LYS A 148 14.68 -4.16 28.20
CA LYS A 148 14.88 -5.57 28.58
C LYS A 148 15.98 -5.70 29.62
#